data_9da0886b173fdb1dda3e4069f64c9161
#
_entry.id   9da0886b173fdb1dda3e4069f64c9161
#
_cell.length_a   1.000
_cell.length_b   1.000
_cell.length_c   1.000
_cell.angle_alpha   90.00
_cell.angle_beta   90.00
_cell.angle_gamma   90.00
#
_symmetry.space_group_name_H-M   'P 1'
#
loop_
_entity.id
_entity.type
_entity.pdbx_description
1 polymer ?
#
loop_
_entity_poly.entity_id
_entity_poly.type
_entity_poly.pdbx_seq_one_letter_code
_entity_poly.pdbx_strand_id
1 'polypeptide(L)'
;MFVRIRGWLECDDRQLVQVKEIVGADDPDRTYGEGWAFPARQYNFTNWVFFGAEMHAQSADWFLDQLHRVARVPASDDDNDLITGLFLVSHESDGMSEWRVRDGIVLIGAPSGEYRFLDE
;
A
#
# COMPACT_ATOMS: atom_id res chain seq x y z
N MET A 1 20.25 6.89 -0.65
CA MET A 1 19.48 6.30 -1.76
C MET A 1 18.00 6.39 -1.44
N PHE A 2 17.22 6.86 -2.37
CA PHE A 2 15.79 7.07 -2.19
C PHE A 2 14.96 6.08 -2.97
N VAL A 3 13.77 5.82 -2.45
CA VAL A 3 12.76 4.97 -3.08
C VAL A 3 11.47 5.77 -3.14
N ARG A 4 10.83 5.78 -4.31
CA ARG A 4 9.54 6.43 -4.50
C ARG A 4 8.46 5.36 -4.51
N ILE A 5 7.49 5.50 -3.61
CA ILE A 5 6.38 4.55 -3.48
C ILE A 5 5.07 5.29 -3.70
N ARG A 6 4.20 4.73 -4.55
CA ARG A 6 2.89 5.29 -4.82
C ARG A 6 1.90 4.18 -5.15
N GLY A 7 0.70 4.29 -4.62
CA GLY A 7 -0.29 3.26 -4.86
C GLY A 7 -1.55 3.43 -4.05
N TRP A 8 -2.34 2.37 -4.01
CA TRP A 8 -3.63 2.39 -3.34
C TRP A 8 -4.03 1.03 -2.81
N LEU A 9 -5.00 1.07 -1.88
CA LEU A 9 -5.69 -0.10 -1.35
C LEU A 9 -7.19 0.08 -1.55
N GLU A 10 -7.91 -1.04 -1.67
CA GLU A 10 -9.36 -1.10 -1.70
C GLU A 10 -9.82 -2.02 -0.58
N CYS A 11 -10.73 -1.55 0.26
CA CYS A 11 -11.20 -2.29 1.43
C CYS A 11 -12.60 -1.86 1.83
N ASP A 12 -13.26 -2.67 2.66
CA ASP A 12 -14.56 -2.31 3.23
C ASP A 12 -14.40 -1.47 4.52
N ASP A 13 -15.53 -1.08 5.13
CA ASP A 13 -15.51 -0.21 6.31
C ASP A 13 -14.82 -0.85 7.51
N ARG A 14 -15.02 -2.14 7.75
CA ARG A 14 -14.40 -2.84 8.89
C ARG A 14 -12.91 -3.02 8.69
N GLN A 15 -12.52 -3.38 7.48
CA GLN A 15 -11.11 -3.50 7.12
C GLN A 15 -10.40 -2.15 7.22
N LEU A 16 -11.07 -1.06 6.83
CA LEU A 16 -10.51 0.29 6.91
C LEU A 16 -10.12 0.67 8.34
N VAL A 17 -10.93 0.30 9.33
CA VAL A 17 -10.61 0.55 10.74
C VAL A 17 -9.27 -0.11 11.10
N GLN A 18 -9.09 -1.36 10.70
CA GLN A 18 -7.85 -2.10 10.96
C GLN A 18 -6.67 -1.54 10.20
N VAL A 19 -6.87 -1.12 8.94
CA VAL A 19 -5.81 -0.48 8.15
C VAL A 19 -5.33 0.78 8.84
N LYS A 20 -6.26 1.63 9.31
CA LYS A 20 -5.90 2.86 10.02
C LYS A 20 -5.12 2.58 11.31
N GLU A 21 -5.48 1.54 12.03
CA GLU A 21 -4.74 1.13 13.24
C GLU A 21 -3.32 0.69 12.90
N ILE A 22 -3.16 -0.13 11.86
CA ILE A 22 -1.85 -0.63 11.45
C ILE A 22 -0.94 0.53 11.02
N VAL A 23 -1.41 1.40 10.14
CA VAL A 23 -0.57 2.48 9.61
C VAL A 23 -0.33 3.57 10.65
N GLY A 24 -1.23 3.75 11.61
CA GLY A 24 -1.08 4.74 12.68
C GLY A 24 -0.14 4.28 13.79
N ALA A 25 -0.18 3.00 14.15
CA ALA A 25 0.63 2.47 15.25
C ALA A 25 2.10 2.27 14.88
N ASP A 26 2.39 2.15 13.60
CA ASP A 26 3.67 1.65 13.11
C ASP A 26 4.59 2.72 12.51
N ASP A 27 4.30 3.97 12.82
CA ASP A 27 5.11 5.10 12.36
C ASP A 27 5.46 5.97 13.56
N PRO A 28 6.40 5.52 14.42
CA PRO A 28 6.71 6.21 15.67
C PRO A 28 7.22 7.63 15.48
N ASP A 29 7.90 7.89 14.38
CA ASP A 29 8.47 9.21 14.09
C ASP A 29 7.54 10.06 13.23
N ARG A 30 6.42 9.51 12.78
CA ARG A 30 5.46 10.14 11.86
C ARG A 30 6.11 10.70 10.58
N THR A 31 7.20 10.08 10.18
CA THR A 31 7.99 10.58 9.05
C THR A 31 7.27 10.36 7.72
N TYR A 32 6.67 9.20 7.53
CA TYR A 32 6.03 8.82 6.27
C TYR A 32 4.54 8.54 6.39
N GLY A 33 4.00 8.55 7.60
CA GLY A 33 2.58 8.27 7.84
C GLY A 33 1.66 9.29 7.17
N GLU A 34 2.12 10.50 6.96
CA GLU A 34 1.37 11.55 6.26
C GLU A 34 1.23 11.27 4.75
N GLY A 35 1.96 10.31 4.21
CA GLY A 35 1.79 9.87 2.83
C GLY A 35 0.47 9.13 2.60
N TRP A 36 -0.15 8.60 3.65
CA TRP A 36 -1.44 7.95 3.57
C TRP A 36 -2.57 8.98 3.47
N ALA A 37 -3.52 8.72 2.57
CA ALA A 37 -4.72 9.54 2.42
C ALA A 37 -5.95 8.64 2.46
N PHE A 38 -6.96 9.08 3.22
CA PHE A 38 -8.20 8.34 3.46
C PHE A 38 -9.39 9.18 3.01
N PRO A 39 -9.64 9.30 1.69
CA PRO A 39 -10.75 10.10 1.20
C PRO A 39 -12.09 9.51 1.63
N ALA A 40 -13.09 10.37 1.78
CA ALA A 40 -14.43 9.95 2.12
C ALA A 40 -15.00 9.05 1.02
N ARG A 41 -15.66 7.97 1.43
CA ARG A 41 -16.34 7.07 0.50
C ARG A 41 -17.47 7.82 -0.23
N GLN A 42 -17.51 7.69 -1.55
CA GLN A 42 -18.51 8.37 -2.37
C GLN A 42 -19.64 7.45 -2.82
N TYR A 43 -19.32 6.20 -3.18
CA TYR A 43 -20.26 5.22 -3.69
C TYR A 43 -19.95 3.83 -3.15
N ASN A 44 -21.00 3.01 -3.06
CA ASN A 44 -20.90 1.60 -2.69
C ASN A 44 -20.29 1.39 -1.31
N PHE A 45 -19.67 0.24 -1.10
CA PHE A 45 -19.10 -0.17 0.18
C PHE A 45 -17.57 -0.25 0.15
N THR A 46 -16.97 0.20 -0.95
CA THR A 46 -15.51 0.17 -1.11
C THR A 46 -14.90 1.50 -0.68
N ASN A 47 -13.90 1.41 0.17
CA ASN A 47 -13.06 2.55 0.54
C ASN A 47 -11.77 2.48 -0.25
N TRP A 48 -11.32 3.63 -0.73
CA TRP A 48 -10.06 3.80 -1.40
C TRP A 48 -9.08 4.46 -0.45
N VAL A 49 -7.89 3.89 -0.34
CA VAL A 49 -6.82 4.41 0.51
C VAL A 49 -5.61 4.63 -0.38
N PHE A 50 -5.04 5.82 -0.36
CA PHE A 50 -3.92 6.18 -1.23
C PHE A 50 -2.66 6.43 -0.44
N PHE A 51 -1.52 6.12 -1.04
CA PHE A 51 -0.22 6.40 -0.47
C PHE A 51 0.73 6.97 -1.51
N GLY A 52 1.51 7.97 -1.11
CA GLY A 52 2.59 8.50 -1.92
C GLY A 52 3.68 9.08 -1.04
N ALA A 53 4.92 8.64 -1.25
CA ALA A 53 6.06 9.18 -0.51
C ALA A 53 7.37 8.84 -1.21
N GLU A 54 8.37 9.68 -0.97
CA GLU A 54 9.77 9.37 -1.23
C GLU A 54 10.42 9.09 0.12
N MET A 55 11.18 8.01 0.20
CA MET A 55 11.79 7.60 1.46
C MET A 55 13.17 7.00 1.23
N HIS A 56 13.96 6.90 2.30
CA HIS A 56 15.21 6.17 2.23
C HIS A 56 14.95 4.69 1.98
N ALA A 57 15.84 4.02 1.26
CA ALA A 57 15.70 2.61 0.92
C ALA A 57 15.47 1.73 2.15
N GLN A 58 16.09 2.08 3.28
CA GLN A 58 15.92 1.36 4.54
C GLN A 58 14.48 1.42 5.05
N SER A 59 13.80 2.54 4.81
CA SER A 59 12.41 2.73 5.23
C SER A 59 11.44 1.97 4.33
N ALA A 60 11.84 1.60 3.12
CA ALA A 60 11.01 0.81 2.23
C ALA A 60 10.73 -0.59 2.83
N ASP A 61 11.68 -1.16 3.56
CA ASP A 61 11.48 -2.45 4.23
C ASP A 61 10.41 -2.34 5.34
N TRP A 62 10.45 -1.24 6.09
CA TRP A 62 9.42 -0.94 7.08
C TRP A 62 8.04 -0.83 6.42
N PHE A 63 7.96 -0.12 5.30
CA PHE A 63 6.70 0.04 4.58
C PHE A 63 6.19 -1.30 4.05
N LEU A 64 7.07 -2.13 3.53
CA LEU A 64 6.70 -3.47 3.04
C LEU A 64 6.16 -4.34 4.18
N ASP A 65 6.78 -4.32 5.36
CA ASP A 65 6.27 -5.03 6.53
C ASP A 65 4.88 -4.55 6.93
N GLN A 66 4.65 -3.24 6.85
CA GLN A 66 3.34 -2.65 7.10
C GLN A 66 2.31 -3.18 6.09
N LEU A 67 2.65 -3.24 4.81
CA LEU A 67 1.77 -3.80 3.79
C LEU A 67 1.48 -5.29 4.00
N HIS A 68 2.47 -6.06 4.46
CA HIS A 68 2.23 -7.47 4.80
C HIS A 68 1.16 -7.61 5.89
N ARG A 69 1.19 -6.74 6.88
CA ARG A 69 0.19 -6.73 7.95
C ARG A 69 -1.19 -6.31 7.43
N VAL A 70 -1.22 -5.31 6.57
CA VAL A 70 -2.47 -4.88 5.91
C VAL A 70 -3.06 -6.04 5.09
N ALA A 71 -2.23 -6.75 4.34
CA ALA A 71 -2.68 -7.87 3.51
C ALA A 71 -3.32 -8.99 4.34
N ARG A 72 -2.91 -9.15 5.61
CA ARG A 72 -3.43 -10.19 6.51
C ARG A 72 -4.73 -9.82 7.21
N VAL A 73 -5.21 -8.60 7.05
CA VAL A 73 -6.51 -8.21 7.62
C VAL A 73 -7.57 -9.14 7.06
N PRO A 74 -8.37 -9.80 7.93
CA PRO A 74 -9.33 -10.79 7.45
C PRO A 74 -10.49 -10.16 6.69
N ALA A 75 -11.15 -10.99 5.88
CA ALA A 75 -12.41 -10.60 5.27
C ALA A 75 -13.45 -10.36 6.35
N SER A 76 -14.29 -9.37 6.14
CA SER A 76 -15.30 -8.97 7.11
C SER A 76 -16.68 -9.56 6.83
N ASP A 77 -16.85 -10.25 5.71
CA ASP A 77 -18.13 -10.80 5.27
C ASP A 77 -18.00 -12.24 4.76
N ASP A 78 -19.14 -12.83 4.39
CA ASP A 78 -19.20 -14.21 3.91
C ASP A 78 -18.67 -14.38 2.49
N ASP A 79 -18.49 -13.29 1.75
CA ASP A 79 -17.93 -13.32 0.39
C ASP A 79 -16.42 -13.51 0.40
N ASN A 80 -15.81 -13.44 1.56
CA ASN A 80 -14.38 -13.65 1.76
C ASN A 80 -13.51 -12.67 0.94
N ASP A 81 -13.98 -11.43 0.82
CA ASP A 81 -13.26 -10.38 0.11
C ASP A 81 -12.12 -9.83 0.95
N LEU A 82 -10.90 -10.10 0.52
CA LEU A 82 -9.69 -9.58 1.17
C LEU A 82 -9.31 -8.22 0.58
N ILE A 83 -8.45 -7.50 1.29
CA ILE A 83 -7.95 -6.21 0.82
C ILE A 83 -7.14 -6.41 -0.46
N THR A 84 -7.39 -5.56 -1.45
CA THR A 84 -6.61 -5.53 -2.68
C THR A 84 -5.94 -4.18 -2.86
N GLY A 85 -4.85 -4.16 -3.60
CA GLY A 85 -4.15 -2.93 -3.88
C GLY A 85 -2.96 -3.12 -4.80
N LEU A 86 -2.40 -1.99 -5.20
CA LEU A 86 -1.25 -1.96 -6.09
C LEU A 86 -0.34 -0.81 -5.68
N PHE A 87 0.95 -1.09 -5.59
CA PHE A 87 1.97 -0.07 -5.33
C PHE A 87 3.07 -0.19 -6.36
N LEU A 88 3.50 0.95 -6.90
CA LEU A 88 4.64 1.03 -7.81
C LEU A 88 5.81 1.62 -7.03
N VAL A 89 6.92 0.91 -7.03
CA VAL A 89 8.09 1.22 -6.20
C VAL A 89 9.28 1.45 -7.11
N SER A 90 9.78 2.68 -7.14
CA SER A 90 10.94 3.07 -7.98
C SER A 90 12.17 3.28 -7.12
N HIS A 91 13.17 2.42 -7.31
CA HIS A 91 14.50 2.54 -6.70
C HIS A 91 15.42 3.32 -7.61
N GLU A 92 16.25 4.20 -7.04
CA GLU A 92 17.26 4.93 -7.81
C GLU A 92 18.21 4.02 -8.58
N SER A 93 18.59 2.90 -8.00
CA SER A 93 19.58 2.00 -8.59
C SER A 93 18.98 0.74 -9.20
N ASP A 94 17.87 0.22 -8.66
CA ASP A 94 17.37 -1.10 -9.01
C ASP A 94 16.17 -1.05 -9.96
N GLY A 95 15.71 0.16 -10.31
CA GLY A 95 14.56 0.34 -11.18
C GLY A 95 13.23 0.16 -10.44
N MET A 96 12.18 -0.06 -11.21
CA MET A 96 10.82 -0.13 -10.68
C MET A 96 10.37 -1.57 -10.46
N SER A 97 9.63 -1.78 -9.36
CA SER A 97 8.93 -3.02 -9.08
C SER A 97 7.45 -2.73 -8.81
N GLU A 98 6.64 -3.77 -8.92
CA GLU A 98 5.21 -3.71 -8.68
C GLU A 98 4.89 -4.58 -7.47
N TRP A 99 4.24 -4.00 -6.46
CA TRP A 99 3.80 -4.71 -5.26
C TRP A 99 2.28 -4.82 -5.30
N ARG A 100 1.78 -6.05 -5.43
CA ARG A 100 0.35 -6.33 -5.48
C ARG A 100 -0.12 -6.88 -4.15
N VAL A 101 -1.15 -6.25 -3.59
CA VAL A 101 -1.80 -6.74 -2.37
C VAL A 101 -3.04 -7.50 -2.81
N ARG A 102 -3.01 -8.82 -2.62
CA ARG A 102 -4.14 -9.68 -2.96
C ARG A 102 -4.00 -11.04 -2.26
N ASP A 103 -5.10 -11.73 -2.08
CA ASP A 103 -5.13 -13.09 -1.53
C ASP A 103 -4.42 -13.22 -0.16
N GLY A 104 -4.42 -12.14 0.62
CA GLY A 104 -3.80 -12.12 1.95
C GLY A 104 -2.28 -11.97 1.96
N ILE A 105 -1.67 -11.68 0.83
CA ILE A 105 -0.21 -11.55 0.69
C ILE A 105 0.16 -10.34 -0.15
N VAL A 106 1.44 -9.98 -0.11
CA VAL A 106 2.03 -8.98 -1.00
C VAL A 106 2.92 -9.70 -2.02
N LEU A 107 2.58 -9.56 -3.29
CA LEU A 107 3.34 -10.17 -4.40
C LEU A 107 4.22 -9.10 -5.03
N ILE A 108 5.52 -9.34 -5.07
CA ILE A 108 6.49 -8.42 -5.66
C ILE A 108 6.91 -8.97 -7.02
N GLY A 109 6.85 -8.12 -8.04
CA GLY A 109 7.21 -8.54 -9.38
C GLY A 109 7.65 -7.37 -10.27
N ALA A 110 8.00 -7.70 -11.51
CA ALA A 110 8.32 -6.70 -12.51
C ALA A 110 7.04 -5.98 -12.95
N PRO A 111 7.09 -4.66 -13.13
CA PRO A 111 5.92 -3.92 -13.59
C PRO A 111 5.65 -4.17 -15.07
N SER A 112 4.40 -3.89 -15.48
CA SER A 112 4.07 -3.84 -16.90
C SER A 112 4.91 -2.75 -17.58
N GLY A 113 5.34 -3.00 -18.81
CA GLY A 113 6.08 -2.02 -19.60
C GLY A 113 5.33 -0.70 -19.80
N GLU A 114 4.02 -0.72 -19.65
CA GLU A 114 3.18 0.48 -19.77
C GLU A 114 3.47 1.52 -18.69
N TYR A 115 4.05 1.11 -17.56
CA TYR A 115 4.33 2.00 -16.42
C TYR A 115 5.76 2.54 -16.41
N ARG A 116 6.56 2.24 -17.41
CA ARG A 116 7.96 2.67 -17.46
C ARG A 116 8.14 4.18 -17.38
N PHE A 117 7.19 4.94 -17.89
CA PHE A 117 7.28 6.39 -17.84
C PHE A 117 7.32 6.92 -16.39
N LEU A 118 6.85 6.14 -15.43
CA LEU A 118 6.87 6.53 -14.02
C LEU A 118 8.26 6.41 -13.39
N ASP A 119 9.16 5.74 -14.06
CA ASP A 119 10.53 5.51 -13.60
C ASP A 119 11.54 6.46 -14.25
N GLU A 120 11.07 7.31 -15.14
CA GLU A 120 11.92 8.27 -15.85
C GLU A 120 12.26 9.51 -15.03
#